data_ecc0c9cd1458705fa27b87b148b0a975
#
_entry.id   ecc0c9cd1458705fa27b87b148b0a975
#
_cell.length_a   1.000
_cell.length_b   1.000
_cell.length_c   1.000
_cell.angle_alpha   90.00
_cell.angle_beta   90.00
_cell.angle_gamma   90.00
#
_symmetry.space_group_name_H-M   'P 1'
#
loop_
_entity.id
_entity.type
_entity.pdbx_description
1 polymer ?
#
loop_
_entity_poly.entity_id
_entity_poly.type
_entity_poly.pdbx_seq_one_letter_code
_entity_poly.pdbx_strand_id
1 'polypeptide(L)'
;MSAASPVTNRLDASLIEALIDARFPQIHAGGRSLVIEEVGERNVCVRLQYHERHTRPGGTVSGVAMFMLADFAVYVAIIAALGDTGLDAVTTNLNINFLSRPEPRDLIARVRLIRLGRWLAVGEAQIYSDGSEDLVAHAIATYALPAA
;
A
#
# COMPACT_ATOMS: atom_id res chain seq x y z
N MET A 1 10.68 21.97 26.77
CA MET A 1 11.67 21.58 25.78
C MET A 1 11.26 20.23 25.21
N SER A 2 10.93 20.21 23.95
CA SER A 2 10.62 18.93 23.35
C SER A 2 11.90 18.11 23.30
N ALA A 3 11.87 16.94 23.87
CA ALA A 3 12.89 15.97 23.59
C ALA A 3 13.00 15.85 22.06
N ALA A 4 14.21 15.89 21.55
CA ALA A 4 14.41 15.58 20.16
C ALA A 4 13.65 14.28 19.89
N SER A 5 12.73 14.31 18.94
CA SER A 5 12.07 13.10 18.50
C SER A 5 13.15 12.08 18.24
N PRO A 6 13.05 10.86 18.77
CA PRO A 6 14.01 9.84 18.43
C PRO A 6 14.10 9.81 16.91
N VAL A 7 15.32 9.81 16.38
CA VAL A 7 15.54 9.59 14.96
C VAL A 7 14.89 8.24 14.69
N THR A 8 13.67 8.28 14.23
CA THR A 8 13.01 7.08 13.81
C THR A 8 13.71 6.65 12.54
N ASN A 9 14.18 5.42 12.47
CA ASN A 9 14.70 4.82 11.25
C ASN A 9 13.59 4.64 10.20
N ARG A 10 12.57 5.48 10.31
CA ARG A 10 11.44 5.45 9.40
C ARG A 10 11.85 6.04 8.08
N LEU A 11 11.66 5.27 7.03
CA LEU A 11 11.91 5.73 5.68
C LEU A 11 10.78 6.65 5.24
N ASP A 12 11.13 7.72 4.53
CA ASP A 12 10.14 8.56 3.90
C ASP A 12 9.71 7.97 2.54
N ALA A 13 8.72 8.59 1.93
CA ALA A 13 8.16 8.12 0.66
C ALA A 13 9.23 8.00 -0.44
N SER A 14 10.12 9.00 -0.54
CA SER A 14 11.17 9.00 -1.56
C SER A 14 12.13 7.84 -1.41
N LEU A 15 12.53 7.54 -0.18
CA LEU A 15 13.46 6.44 0.08
C LEU A 15 12.79 5.09 -0.19
N ILE A 16 11.53 4.94 0.16
CA ILE A 16 10.79 3.69 -0.11
C ILE A 16 10.64 3.50 -1.62
N GLU A 17 10.30 4.54 -2.35
CA GLU A 17 10.20 4.47 -3.81
C GLU A 17 11.53 4.09 -4.45
N ALA A 18 12.63 4.65 -3.96
CA ALA A 18 13.97 4.32 -4.46
C ALA A 18 14.32 2.86 -4.20
N LEU A 19 13.98 2.33 -3.04
CA LEU A 19 14.21 0.91 -2.71
C LEU A 19 13.40 -0.01 -3.62
N ILE A 20 12.15 0.32 -3.84
CA ILE A 20 11.28 -0.47 -4.72
C ILE A 20 11.79 -0.42 -6.16
N ASP A 21 12.17 0.76 -6.65
CA ASP A 21 12.71 0.92 -8.00
C ASP A 21 13.99 0.10 -8.19
N ALA A 22 14.82 0.00 -7.17
CA ALA A 22 16.08 -0.75 -7.24
C ALA A 22 15.86 -2.27 -7.16
N ARG A 23 14.91 -2.73 -6.35
CA ARG A 23 14.79 -4.15 -6.01
C ARG A 23 13.52 -4.82 -6.48
N PHE A 24 12.46 -4.05 -6.74
CA PHE A 24 11.18 -4.59 -7.21
C PHE A 24 10.55 -3.70 -8.29
N PRO A 25 11.31 -3.39 -9.37
CA PRO A 25 10.76 -2.53 -10.44
C PRO A 25 9.59 -3.18 -11.17
N GLN A 26 9.42 -4.50 -11.08
CA GLN A 26 8.35 -5.23 -11.75
C GLN A 26 6.95 -4.75 -11.33
N ILE A 27 6.83 -4.14 -10.14
CA ILE A 27 5.54 -3.62 -9.69
C ILE A 27 5.03 -2.50 -10.61
N HIS A 28 5.93 -1.83 -11.33
CA HIS A 28 5.60 -0.78 -12.27
C HIS A 28 5.52 -1.27 -13.73
N ALA A 29 5.42 -2.58 -13.94
CA ALA A 29 5.29 -3.14 -15.29
C ALA A 29 4.05 -2.56 -15.98
N GLY A 30 4.22 -2.11 -17.23
CA GLY A 30 3.16 -1.44 -17.98
C GLY A 30 3.09 0.07 -17.74
N GLY A 31 3.84 0.60 -16.80
CA GLY A 31 3.92 2.04 -16.50
C GLY A 31 3.65 2.32 -15.03
N ARG A 32 4.23 3.40 -14.55
CA ARG A 32 4.09 3.82 -13.16
C ARG A 32 2.71 4.40 -12.92
N SER A 33 1.98 3.85 -11.96
CA SER A 33 0.66 4.37 -11.55
C SER A 33 0.47 4.37 -10.05
N LEU A 34 1.40 3.76 -9.30
CA LEU A 34 1.36 3.72 -7.84
C LEU A 34 2.25 4.82 -7.28
N VAL A 35 1.70 5.65 -6.41
CA VAL A 35 2.40 6.79 -5.80
C VAL A 35 2.25 6.71 -4.29
N ILE A 36 3.37 6.74 -3.58
CA ILE A 36 3.37 6.78 -2.12
C ILE A 36 3.21 8.24 -1.71
N GLU A 37 2.08 8.57 -1.08
CA GLU A 37 1.77 9.95 -0.73
C GLU A 37 2.17 10.34 0.68
N GLU A 38 1.92 9.46 1.63
CA GLU A 38 2.19 9.72 3.04
C GLU A 38 2.76 8.49 3.71
N VAL A 39 3.71 8.70 4.60
CA VAL A 39 4.30 7.65 5.41
C VAL A 39 4.30 8.12 6.85
N GLY A 40 3.55 7.43 7.69
CA GLY A 40 3.50 7.64 9.12
C GLY A 40 4.07 6.46 9.88
N GLU A 41 3.97 6.51 11.20
CA GLU A 41 4.33 5.39 12.04
C GLU A 41 3.24 4.33 11.90
N ARG A 42 3.57 3.20 11.28
CA ARG A 42 2.67 2.07 11.03
C ARG A 42 1.46 2.40 10.16
N ASN A 43 1.50 3.51 9.42
CA ASN A 43 0.43 3.84 8.49
C ASN A 43 1.02 4.49 7.24
N VAL A 44 0.37 4.27 6.13
CA VAL A 44 0.75 4.88 4.86
C VAL A 44 -0.49 5.23 4.05
N CYS A 45 -0.31 6.12 3.10
CA CYS A 45 -1.31 6.46 2.11
C CYS A 45 -0.69 6.29 0.73
N VAL A 46 -1.33 5.49 -0.12
CA VAL A 46 -0.85 5.18 -1.47
C VAL A 46 -1.96 5.50 -2.47
N ARG A 47 -1.58 6.16 -3.54
CA ARG A 47 -2.48 6.50 -4.65
C ARG A 47 -2.26 5.55 -5.81
N LEU A 48 -3.36 5.05 -6.38
CA LEU A 48 -3.36 4.44 -7.70
C LEU A 48 -3.90 5.49 -8.68
N GLN A 49 -3.05 5.98 -9.55
CA GLN A 49 -3.46 6.93 -10.58
C GLN A 49 -4.37 6.22 -11.57
N TYR A 50 -5.48 6.88 -11.92
CA TYR A 50 -6.41 6.34 -12.89
C TYR A 50 -5.74 6.15 -14.24
N HIS A 51 -5.89 4.96 -14.80
CA HIS A 51 -5.39 4.64 -16.11
C HIS A 51 -6.30 3.59 -16.75
N GLU A 52 -6.50 3.69 -18.05
CA GLU A 52 -7.39 2.78 -18.77
C GLU A 52 -7.02 1.31 -18.57
N ARG A 53 -5.71 0.99 -18.48
CA ARG A 53 -5.26 -0.40 -18.25
C ARG A 53 -5.73 -1.00 -16.94
N HIS A 54 -6.19 -0.17 -16.00
CA HIS A 54 -6.71 -0.63 -14.70
C HIS A 54 -8.23 -0.67 -14.67
N THR A 55 -8.88 -0.41 -15.80
CA THR A 55 -10.34 -0.40 -15.87
C THR A 55 -10.88 -1.73 -16.36
N ARG A 56 -12.17 -1.92 -16.12
CA ARG A 56 -12.95 -3.03 -16.63
C ARG A 56 -14.00 -2.46 -17.62
N PRO A 57 -14.70 -3.34 -18.38
CA PRO A 57 -15.80 -2.87 -19.20
C PRO A 57 -16.77 -2.01 -18.39
N GLY A 58 -17.10 -0.82 -18.92
CA GLY A 58 -17.88 0.19 -18.23
C GLY A 58 -17.06 1.34 -17.66
N GLY A 59 -15.72 1.27 -17.73
CA GLY A 59 -14.82 2.37 -17.38
C GLY A 59 -14.50 2.52 -15.91
N THR A 60 -14.98 1.63 -15.04
CA THR A 60 -14.64 1.67 -13.62
C THR A 60 -13.32 0.94 -13.36
N VAL A 61 -12.62 1.32 -12.29
CA VAL A 61 -11.40 0.62 -11.89
C VAL A 61 -11.74 -0.82 -11.50
N SER A 62 -10.93 -1.76 -11.98
CA SER A 62 -11.20 -3.19 -11.79
C SER A 62 -10.89 -3.66 -10.37
N GLY A 63 -11.52 -4.77 -9.98
CA GLY A 63 -11.22 -5.42 -8.71
C GLY A 63 -9.77 -5.90 -8.65
N VAL A 64 -9.21 -6.33 -9.78
CA VAL A 64 -7.80 -6.73 -9.87
C VAL A 64 -6.87 -5.57 -9.52
N ALA A 65 -7.17 -4.38 -10.02
CA ALA A 65 -6.38 -3.19 -9.73
C ALA A 65 -6.49 -2.79 -8.26
N MET A 66 -7.69 -2.90 -7.67
CA MET A 66 -7.90 -2.63 -6.25
C MET A 66 -7.17 -3.64 -5.36
N PHE A 67 -7.17 -4.91 -5.76
CA PHE A 67 -6.41 -5.94 -5.06
C PHE A 67 -4.92 -5.62 -5.07
N MET A 68 -4.38 -5.25 -6.23
CA MET A 68 -2.98 -4.84 -6.38
C MET A 68 -2.66 -3.64 -5.50
N LEU A 69 -3.52 -2.63 -5.49
CA LEU A 69 -3.32 -1.43 -4.68
C LEU A 69 -3.27 -1.77 -3.19
N ALA A 70 -4.21 -2.58 -2.71
CA ALA A 70 -4.25 -3.00 -1.31
C ALA A 70 -2.98 -3.75 -0.91
N ASP A 71 -2.57 -4.70 -1.74
CA ASP A 71 -1.38 -5.51 -1.47
C ASP A 71 -0.12 -4.64 -1.46
N PHE A 72 0.04 -3.81 -2.47
CA PHE A 72 1.19 -2.89 -2.56
C PHE A 72 1.24 -1.93 -1.37
N ALA A 73 0.11 -1.36 -0.99
CA ALA A 73 0.06 -0.38 0.09
C ALA A 73 0.44 -1.00 1.45
N VAL A 74 0.00 -2.22 1.73
CA VAL A 74 0.43 -2.93 2.95
C VAL A 74 1.93 -3.22 2.90
N TYR A 75 2.43 -3.63 1.75
CA TYR A 75 3.87 -3.86 1.53
C TYR A 75 4.68 -2.59 1.82
N VAL A 76 4.22 -1.44 1.34
CA VAL A 76 4.85 -0.14 1.62
C VAL A 76 4.89 0.14 3.12
N ALA A 77 3.80 -0.13 3.83
CA ALA A 77 3.76 0.06 5.28
C ALA A 77 4.78 -0.81 6.01
N ILE A 78 4.99 -2.03 5.53
CA ILE A 78 5.98 -2.95 6.11
C ILE A 78 7.40 -2.43 5.85
N ILE A 79 7.70 -1.97 4.63
CA ILE A 79 9.00 -1.39 4.32
C ILE A 79 9.26 -0.15 5.16
N ALA A 80 8.24 0.71 5.33
CA ALA A 80 8.36 1.90 6.16
C ALA A 80 8.73 1.56 7.60
N ALA A 81 8.20 0.46 8.13
CA ALA A 81 8.44 0.05 9.51
C ALA A 81 9.77 -0.70 9.69
N LEU A 82 10.18 -1.51 8.72
CA LEU A 82 11.32 -2.42 8.85
C LEU A 82 12.56 -1.99 8.06
N GLY A 83 12.43 -1.00 7.18
CA GLY A 83 13.52 -0.63 6.29
C GLY A 83 13.66 -1.62 5.13
N ASP A 84 14.86 -1.75 4.59
CA ASP A 84 15.10 -2.56 3.39
C ASP A 84 14.81 -4.05 3.59
N THR A 85 14.89 -4.55 4.82
CA THR A 85 14.52 -5.95 5.10
C THR A 85 13.05 -6.22 4.81
N GLY A 86 12.20 -5.18 4.90
CA GLY A 86 10.78 -5.30 4.57
C GLY A 86 10.52 -5.65 3.11
N LEU A 87 11.47 -5.37 2.22
CA LEU A 87 11.35 -5.74 0.80
C LEU A 87 11.24 -7.25 0.59
N ASP A 88 11.76 -8.04 1.51
CA ASP A 88 11.72 -9.50 1.43
C ASP A 88 10.46 -10.10 2.05
N ALA A 89 9.58 -9.28 2.59
CA ALA A 89 8.30 -9.75 3.11
C ALA A 89 7.42 -10.26 1.96
N VAL A 90 6.67 -11.33 2.22
CA VAL A 90 5.88 -12.01 1.21
C VAL A 90 4.43 -12.09 1.64
N THR A 91 3.51 -11.73 0.74
CA THR A 91 2.08 -11.87 0.98
C THR A 91 1.73 -13.34 1.17
N THR A 92 1.12 -13.67 2.29
CA THR A 92 0.61 -15.03 2.53
C THR A 92 -0.90 -15.11 2.42
N ASN A 93 -1.59 -14.01 2.67
CA ASN A 93 -3.05 -13.96 2.55
C ASN A 93 -3.47 -12.52 2.31
N LEU A 94 -4.45 -12.34 1.46
CA LEU A 94 -5.13 -11.07 1.30
C LEU A 94 -6.61 -11.33 1.10
N ASN A 95 -7.41 -10.75 1.97
CA ASN A 95 -8.86 -10.80 1.89
C ASN A 95 -9.37 -9.41 1.58
N ILE A 96 -10.10 -9.25 0.49
CA ILE A 96 -10.65 -7.96 0.09
C ILE A 96 -12.15 -8.09 -0.12
N ASN A 97 -12.88 -7.08 0.35
CA ASN A 97 -14.31 -6.94 0.11
C ASN A 97 -14.53 -5.68 -0.71
N PHE A 98 -15.22 -5.84 -1.82
CA PHE A 98 -15.61 -4.72 -2.69
C PHE A 98 -16.97 -4.24 -2.24
N LEU A 99 -17.05 -2.99 -1.79
CA LEU A 99 -18.22 -2.48 -1.10
C LEU A 99 -19.08 -1.56 -1.97
N SER A 100 -18.44 -0.85 -2.90
CA SER A 100 -19.16 0.01 -3.84
C SER A 100 -18.34 0.15 -5.11
N ARG A 101 -19.02 0.60 -6.18
CA ARG A 101 -18.35 0.83 -7.46
C ARG A 101 -17.49 2.08 -7.35
N PRO A 102 -16.17 2.00 -7.67
CA PRO A 102 -15.33 3.18 -7.68
C PRO A 102 -15.72 4.11 -8.85
N GLU A 103 -15.53 5.40 -8.63
CA GLU A 103 -15.67 6.36 -9.69
C GLU A 103 -14.46 6.29 -10.64
N PRO A 104 -14.59 6.80 -11.89
CA PRO A 104 -13.48 6.79 -12.86
C PRO A 104 -12.45 7.86 -12.51
N ARG A 105 -11.76 7.70 -11.43
CA ARG A 105 -10.70 8.60 -10.94
C ARG A 105 -9.71 7.82 -10.11
N ASP A 106 -8.66 8.50 -9.64
CA ASP A 106 -7.64 7.90 -8.80
C ASP A 106 -8.25 7.23 -7.57
N LEU A 107 -7.61 6.18 -7.08
CA LEU A 107 -7.98 5.53 -5.83
C LEU A 107 -6.93 5.82 -4.77
N ILE A 108 -7.39 5.96 -3.54
CA ILE A 108 -6.53 6.20 -2.38
C ILE A 108 -6.66 5.00 -1.44
N ALA A 109 -5.55 4.38 -1.12
CA ALA A 109 -5.49 3.34 -0.10
C ALA A 109 -4.88 3.92 1.17
N ARG A 110 -5.62 3.84 2.26
CA ARG A 110 -5.13 4.18 3.59
C ARG A 110 -4.87 2.90 4.33
N VAL A 111 -3.63 2.72 4.76
CA VAL A 111 -3.20 1.48 5.39
C VAL A 111 -2.71 1.75 6.80
N ARG A 112 -3.08 0.85 7.68
CA ARG A 112 -2.61 0.80 9.05
C ARG A 112 -2.11 -0.62 9.32
N LEU A 113 -0.91 -0.76 9.89
CA LEU A 113 -0.46 -2.05 10.38
C LEU A 113 -1.16 -2.36 11.69
N ILE A 114 -1.97 -3.41 11.70
CA ILE A 114 -2.69 -3.87 12.88
C ILE A 114 -1.75 -4.63 13.79
N ARG A 115 -0.85 -5.40 13.19
CA ARG A 115 0.15 -6.16 13.91
C ARG A 115 1.46 -6.14 13.15
N LEU A 116 2.52 -5.89 13.88
CA LEU A 116 3.88 -6.04 13.38
C LEU A 116 4.62 -6.93 14.37
N GLY A 117 4.56 -8.23 14.12
CA GLY A 117 5.20 -9.23 14.95
C GLY A 117 6.58 -9.61 14.44
N ARG A 118 7.12 -10.67 15.01
CA ARG A 118 8.43 -11.19 14.61
C ARG A 118 8.38 -11.93 13.28
N TRP A 119 7.28 -12.66 13.02
CA TRP A 119 7.13 -13.54 11.87
C TRP A 119 6.09 -13.09 10.88
N LEU A 120 5.11 -12.32 11.35
CA LEU A 120 3.97 -11.89 10.56
C LEU A 120 3.73 -10.41 10.76
N ALA A 121 3.29 -9.75 9.68
CA ALA A 121 2.69 -8.44 9.75
C ALA A 121 1.28 -8.53 9.17
N VAL A 122 0.34 -7.82 9.78
CA VAL A 122 -1.04 -7.75 9.31
C VAL A 122 -1.38 -6.28 9.11
N GLY A 123 -1.83 -5.95 7.90
CA GLY A 123 -2.24 -4.60 7.56
C GLY A 123 -3.69 -4.53 7.13
N GLU A 124 -4.33 -3.44 7.48
CA GLU A 124 -5.68 -3.10 7.02
C GLU A 124 -5.57 -2.01 5.98
N ALA A 125 -6.25 -2.19 4.85
CA ALA A 125 -6.32 -1.20 3.80
C ALA A 125 -7.77 -0.77 3.57
N GLN A 126 -8.00 0.53 3.57
CA GLN A 126 -9.27 1.14 3.21
C GLN A 126 -9.07 1.88 1.90
N ILE A 127 -9.91 1.59 0.90
CA ILE A 127 -9.76 2.17 -0.44
C ILE A 127 -10.95 3.08 -0.72
N TYR A 128 -10.63 4.28 -1.20
CA TYR A 128 -11.59 5.34 -1.54
C TYR A 128 -11.31 5.86 -2.95
N SER A 129 -12.32 6.34 -3.62
CA SER A 129 -12.10 7.20 -4.80
C SER A 129 -11.60 8.55 -4.32
N ASP A 130 -10.64 9.13 -5.05
CA ASP A 130 -10.08 10.44 -4.70
C ASP A 130 -11.20 11.47 -4.56
N GLY A 131 -11.19 12.21 -3.45
CA GLY A 131 -12.19 13.22 -3.16
C GLY A 131 -13.49 12.70 -2.55
N SER A 132 -13.62 11.38 -2.35
CA SER A 132 -14.79 10.77 -1.72
C SER A 132 -14.43 10.15 -0.39
N GLU A 133 -15.37 10.15 0.54
CA GLU A 133 -15.22 9.45 1.83
C GLU A 133 -15.93 8.10 1.83
N ASP A 134 -16.59 7.75 0.74
CA ASP A 134 -17.28 6.47 0.63
C ASP A 134 -16.27 5.36 0.43
N LEU A 135 -16.35 4.35 1.29
CA LEU A 135 -15.44 3.21 1.24
C LEU A 135 -15.78 2.33 0.03
N VAL A 136 -14.83 2.21 -0.88
CA VAL A 136 -14.98 1.43 -2.10
C VAL A 136 -14.61 -0.03 -1.86
N ALA A 137 -13.55 -0.26 -1.09
CA ALA A 137 -13.08 -1.60 -0.76
C ALA A 137 -12.36 -1.59 0.58
N HIS A 138 -12.36 -2.75 1.22
CA HIS A 138 -11.67 -2.97 2.49
C HIS A 138 -10.91 -4.29 2.41
N ALA A 139 -9.64 -4.27 2.81
CA ALA A 139 -8.79 -5.45 2.74
C ALA A 139 -8.01 -5.65 4.03
N ILE A 140 -7.73 -6.91 4.31
CA ILE A 140 -6.76 -7.32 5.33
C ILE A 140 -5.72 -8.17 4.63
N ALA A 141 -4.46 -7.80 4.76
CA ALA A 141 -3.35 -8.55 4.19
C ALA A 141 -2.40 -9.01 5.28
N THR A 142 -1.96 -10.25 5.16
CA THR A 142 -0.97 -10.85 6.05
C THR A 142 0.29 -11.13 5.23
N TYR A 143 1.43 -10.71 5.78
CA TYR A 143 2.74 -10.95 5.19
C TYR A 143 3.58 -11.80 6.13
N ALA A 144 4.33 -12.74 5.55
CA ALA A 144 5.41 -13.40 6.26
C ALA A 144 6.64 -12.49 6.22
N LEU A 145 7.24 -12.28 7.37
CA LEU A 145 8.42 -11.43 7.50
C LEU A 145 9.69 -12.26 7.33
N PRO A 146 10.76 -11.66 6.79
CA PRO A 146 12.02 -12.40 6.67
C PRO A 146 12.58 -12.72 8.05
N ALA A 147 13.30 -13.83 8.13
CA ALA A 147 14.04 -14.17 9.35
C ALA A 147 15.11 -13.11 9.59
N ALA A 148 15.14 -12.62 10.81
CA ALA A 148 16.13 -11.62 11.22
C ALA A 148 17.55 -12.22 11.25
#